data_abb423306ee320bb9e3b316b32a8edb7
#
_entry.id   abb423306ee320bb9e3b316b32a8edb7
#
_cell.length_a   1.000
_cell.length_b   1.000
_cell.length_c   1.000
_cell.angle_alpha   90.00
_cell.angle_beta   90.00
_cell.angle_gamma   90.00
#
_symmetry.space_group_name_H-M   'P 1'
#
loop_
_entity.id
_entity.type
_entity.pdbx_description
1 polymer ?
#
loop_
_entity_poly.entity_id
_entity_poly.type
_entity_poly.pdbx_seq_one_letter_code
_entity_poly.pdbx_strand_id
1 'polypeptide(L)'
;MTLRLLSYNIRYGGAGREEALAAVIRAARSDVVVLQEATKPDVIAQLARDTGFEHWGARRGESLGFLSRQPLEHVQWRKPRVSRHAFIEIVPAGLPWRIVGVHLSAVHAAWTEERRRYELRALLLAIQQHQHGPHVLVGDLNTLAPGELLDFTRLPGRLRALVWLSGGRIRWKTIQGVLDAGYVDAFRALQPDLVGHTFPTWDPHVRLDYLFVPKPCLERVSRCQVFSANEVREASDHFPLIAELN
;
A
#
# COMPACT_ATOMS: atom_id res chain seq x y z
N MET A 1 2.29 21.93 -8.25
CA MET A 1 1.61 20.84 -8.99
C MET A 1 1.20 19.77 -8.00
N THR A 2 -0.03 19.33 -8.04
CA THR A 2 -0.55 18.27 -7.14
C THR A 2 -0.32 16.91 -7.78
N LEU A 3 0.27 15.97 -7.04
CA LEU A 3 0.42 14.57 -7.42
C LEU A 3 -0.77 13.76 -6.91
N ARG A 4 -1.49 13.10 -7.79
CA ARG A 4 -2.56 12.16 -7.43
C ARG A 4 -2.03 10.73 -7.47
N LEU A 5 -1.90 10.13 -6.28
CA LEU A 5 -1.32 8.81 -6.05
C LEU A 5 -2.41 7.80 -5.74
N LEU A 6 -2.38 6.64 -6.42
CA LEU A 6 -3.19 5.47 -6.12
C LEU A 6 -2.31 4.34 -5.58
N SER A 7 -2.71 3.70 -4.49
CA SER A 7 -2.14 2.46 -4.00
C SER A 7 -3.19 1.35 -4.09
N TYR A 8 -2.86 0.24 -4.73
CA TYR A 8 -3.83 -0.81 -4.99
C TYR A 8 -3.22 -2.22 -4.96
N ASN A 9 -3.65 -3.05 -4.02
CA ASN A 9 -3.38 -4.49 -4.05
C ASN A 9 -4.29 -5.14 -5.10
N ILE A 10 -3.70 -5.70 -6.17
CA ILE A 10 -4.42 -6.26 -7.32
C ILE A 10 -4.68 -7.77 -7.21
N ARG A 11 -4.38 -8.37 -6.07
CA ARG A 11 -4.60 -9.78 -5.76
C ARG A 11 -4.06 -10.75 -6.81
N TYR A 12 -3.12 -11.63 -6.42
CA TYR A 12 -2.57 -12.73 -7.24
C TYR A 12 -2.11 -12.34 -8.65
N GLY A 13 -1.52 -11.16 -8.82
CA GLY A 13 -0.99 -10.67 -10.10
C GLY A 13 -2.04 -10.14 -11.05
N GLY A 14 -3.29 -10.02 -10.64
CA GLY A 14 -4.37 -9.38 -11.40
C GLY A 14 -4.90 -10.18 -12.62
N ALA A 15 -4.33 -11.33 -12.97
CA ALA A 15 -4.71 -12.07 -14.16
C ALA A 15 -6.18 -12.52 -14.17
N GLY A 16 -6.83 -12.36 -15.32
CA GLY A 16 -8.25 -12.64 -15.52
C GLY A 16 -9.19 -11.55 -15.00
N ARG A 17 -8.63 -10.42 -14.52
CA ARG A 17 -9.40 -9.26 -14.01
C ARG A 17 -8.88 -7.94 -14.56
N GLU A 18 -8.12 -7.99 -15.65
CA GLU A 18 -7.43 -6.86 -16.26
C GLU A 18 -8.39 -5.73 -16.60
N GLU A 19 -9.57 -6.06 -17.17
CA GLU A 19 -10.58 -5.07 -17.54
C GLU A 19 -11.15 -4.34 -16.32
N ALA A 20 -11.54 -5.06 -15.25
CA ALA A 20 -12.05 -4.49 -14.02
C ALA A 20 -10.98 -3.65 -13.32
N LEU A 21 -9.72 -4.13 -13.26
CA LEU A 21 -8.59 -3.39 -12.71
C LEU A 21 -8.34 -2.10 -13.49
N ALA A 22 -8.34 -2.16 -14.83
CA ALA A 22 -8.19 -1.00 -15.69
C ALA A 22 -9.31 0.02 -15.50
N ALA A 23 -10.56 -0.44 -15.32
CA ALA A 23 -11.70 0.45 -15.04
C ALA A 23 -11.52 1.19 -13.72
N VAL A 24 -11.11 0.51 -12.64
CA VAL A 24 -10.81 1.14 -11.34
C VAL A 24 -9.68 2.17 -11.47
N ILE A 25 -8.57 1.81 -12.15
CA ILE A 25 -7.42 2.71 -12.33
C ILE A 25 -7.81 3.94 -13.16
N ARG A 26 -8.60 3.79 -14.23
CA ARG A 26 -9.13 4.92 -15.01
C ARG A 26 -10.01 5.84 -14.17
N ALA A 27 -10.93 5.25 -13.40
CA ALA A 27 -11.84 6.02 -12.55
C ALA A 27 -11.10 6.82 -11.47
N ALA A 28 -9.98 6.29 -10.98
CA ALA A 28 -9.14 6.97 -9.99
C ALA A 28 -8.45 8.23 -10.55
N ARG A 29 -8.23 8.36 -11.86
CA ARG A 29 -7.56 9.50 -12.52
C ARG A 29 -6.22 9.86 -11.86
N SER A 30 -5.46 8.86 -11.47
CA SER A 30 -4.17 9.05 -10.79
C SER A 30 -3.04 9.37 -11.78
N ASP A 31 -2.01 10.07 -11.28
CA ASP A 31 -0.77 10.34 -12.01
C ASP A 31 0.23 9.20 -11.83
N VAL A 32 0.25 8.62 -10.63
CA VAL A 32 1.08 7.46 -10.28
C VAL A 32 0.22 6.42 -9.58
N VAL A 33 0.44 5.16 -9.92
CA VAL A 33 -0.17 3.98 -9.28
C VAL A 33 0.93 3.11 -8.71
N VAL A 34 0.84 2.77 -7.43
CA VAL A 34 1.66 1.74 -6.78
C VAL A 34 0.81 0.48 -6.61
N LEU A 35 1.25 -0.61 -7.20
CA LEU A 35 0.53 -1.88 -7.23
C LEU A 35 1.19 -2.89 -6.29
N GLN A 36 0.40 -3.52 -5.42
CA GLN A 36 0.81 -4.68 -4.63
C GLN A 36 0.29 -5.97 -5.29
N GLU A 37 0.97 -7.07 -5.00
CA GLU A 37 0.78 -8.37 -5.68
C GLU A 37 1.00 -8.33 -7.20
N ALA A 38 1.75 -7.38 -7.71
CA ALA A 38 2.03 -7.19 -9.13
C ALA A 38 3.06 -8.21 -9.70
N THR A 39 2.86 -9.49 -9.38
CA THR A 39 3.81 -10.58 -9.65
C THR A 39 3.92 -10.99 -11.12
N LYS A 40 3.02 -10.48 -11.98
CA LYS A 40 2.91 -10.80 -13.40
C LYS A 40 3.17 -9.56 -14.26
N PRO A 41 4.41 -9.33 -14.74
CA PRO A 41 4.75 -8.16 -15.53
C PRO A 41 3.89 -7.97 -16.79
N ASP A 42 3.46 -9.06 -17.43
CA ASP A 42 2.64 -9.00 -18.63
C ASP A 42 1.25 -8.37 -18.36
N VAL A 43 0.66 -8.67 -17.19
CA VAL A 43 -0.59 -8.03 -16.73
C VAL A 43 -0.37 -6.54 -16.48
N ILE A 44 0.74 -6.16 -15.83
CA ILE A 44 1.03 -4.75 -15.56
C ILE A 44 1.27 -3.98 -16.84
N ALA A 45 1.96 -4.58 -17.82
CA ALA A 45 2.13 -4.01 -19.16
C ALA A 45 0.79 -3.81 -19.89
N GLN A 46 -0.13 -4.75 -19.76
CA GLN A 46 -1.48 -4.64 -20.30
C GLN A 46 -2.25 -3.50 -19.61
N LEU A 47 -2.26 -3.48 -18.27
CA LEU A 47 -2.90 -2.39 -17.51
C LEU A 47 -2.36 -1.02 -17.92
N ALA A 48 -1.04 -0.88 -18.12
CA ALA A 48 -0.44 0.36 -18.58
C ALA A 48 -1.02 0.80 -19.94
N ARG A 49 -1.07 -0.11 -20.93
CA ARG A 49 -1.68 0.16 -22.24
C ARG A 49 -3.15 0.55 -22.14
N ASP A 50 -3.94 -0.24 -21.41
CA ASP A 50 -5.40 -0.10 -21.31
C ASP A 50 -5.81 1.19 -20.56
N THR A 51 -4.92 1.73 -19.72
CA THR A 51 -5.17 2.93 -18.90
C THR A 51 -4.40 4.16 -19.38
N GLY A 52 -3.59 4.03 -20.44
CA GLY A 52 -2.84 5.14 -21.04
C GLY A 52 -1.68 5.63 -20.16
N PHE A 53 -1.03 4.74 -19.40
CA PHE A 53 0.19 5.06 -18.68
C PHE A 53 1.41 4.73 -19.55
N GLU A 54 2.27 5.70 -19.80
CA GLU A 54 3.45 5.54 -20.67
C GLU A 54 4.61 4.86 -19.95
N HIS A 55 4.73 5.09 -18.65
CA HIS A 55 5.80 4.54 -17.83
C HIS A 55 5.27 3.51 -16.85
N TRP A 56 5.87 2.34 -16.82
CA TRP A 56 5.47 1.28 -15.91
C TRP A 56 6.64 0.36 -15.56
N GLY A 57 6.51 -0.40 -14.49
CA GLY A 57 7.47 -1.42 -14.13
C GLY A 57 6.91 -2.45 -13.19
N ALA A 58 7.31 -3.69 -13.42
CA ALA A 58 7.09 -4.84 -12.54
C ALA A 58 8.20 -5.86 -12.76
N ARG A 59 8.45 -6.70 -11.75
CA ARG A 59 9.45 -7.77 -11.83
C ARG A 59 8.79 -9.09 -11.54
N ARG A 60 9.07 -10.10 -12.36
CA ARG A 60 8.53 -11.46 -12.18
C ARG A 60 8.85 -11.97 -10.76
N GLY A 61 7.82 -12.39 -10.03
CA GLY A 61 7.96 -12.92 -8.67
C GLY A 61 8.17 -11.87 -7.57
N GLU A 62 8.37 -10.59 -7.91
CA GLU A 62 8.31 -9.50 -6.94
C GLU A 62 6.88 -8.97 -6.80
N SER A 63 6.54 -8.52 -5.60
CA SER A 63 5.16 -8.16 -5.30
C SER A 63 4.78 -6.75 -5.74
N LEU A 64 5.75 -5.87 -5.96
CA LEU A 64 5.47 -4.46 -6.25
C LEU A 64 5.68 -4.13 -7.72
N GLY A 65 4.76 -3.36 -8.25
CA GLY A 65 4.82 -2.73 -9.55
C GLY A 65 4.30 -1.29 -9.51
N PHE A 66 4.44 -0.58 -10.60
CA PHE A 66 3.94 0.79 -10.72
C PHE A 66 3.48 1.12 -12.14
N LEU A 67 2.63 2.15 -12.23
CA LEU A 67 2.29 2.86 -13.45
C LEU A 67 2.53 4.35 -13.20
N SER A 68 3.03 5.10 -14.18
CA SER A 68 3.22 6.54 -14.09
C SER A 68 2.89 7.22 -15.42
N ARG A 69 2.16 8.35 -15.36
CA ARG A 69 1.92 9.20 -16.54
C ARG A 69 3.13 10.05 -16.88
N GLN A 70 3.92 10.37 -15.86
CA GLN A 70 5.10 11.23 -16.02
C GLN A 70 6.36 10.37 -16.10
N PRO A 71 7.41 10.84 -16.79
CA PRO A 71 8.73 10.26 -16.72
C PRO A 71 9.20 10.14 -15.26
N LEU A 72 10.10 9.21 -15.00
CA LEU A 72 10.63 8.98 -13.67
C LEU A 72 12.12 9.35 -13.65
N GLU A 73 12.52 10.16 -12.67
CA GLU A 73 13.93 10.48 -12.41
C GLU A 73 14.65 9.32 -11.75
N HIS A 74 13.89 8.53 -10.94
CA HIS A 74 14.45 7.41 -10.23
C HIS A 74 13.43 6.29 -10.04
N VAL A 75 13.86 5.05 -10.26
CA VAL A 75 13.11 3.82 -9.93
C VAL A 75 14.07 2.78 -9.38
N GLN A 76 13.81 2.31 -8.17
CA GLN A 76 14.65 1.26 -7.58
C GLN A 76 13.81 0.26 -6.79
N TRP A 77 14.05 -1.03 -7.01
CA TRP A 77 13.61 -2.11 -6.13
C TRP A 77 14.73 -2.43 -5.15
N ARG A 78 14.44 -2.35 -3.86
CA ARG A 78 15.35 -2.71 -2.78
C ARG A 78 14.78 -3.91 -2.02
N LYS A 79 15.53 -5.00 -1.96
CA LYS A 79 15.14 -6.20 -1.22
C LYS A 79 16.11 -6.46 -0.07
N PRO A 80 15.82 -5.98 1.14
CA PRO A 80 16.59 -6.33 2.32
C PRO A 80 16.61 -7.85 2.53
N ARG A 81 17.71 -8.41 3.06
CA ARG A 81 17.87 -9.87 3.25
C ARG A 81 16.76 -10.50 4.09
N VAL A 82 16.17 -9.73 5.01
CA VAL A 82 15.10 -10.18 5.91
C VAL A 82 13.71 -10.07 5.28
N SER A 83 13.55 -9.35 4.16
CA SER A 83 12.25 -9.08 3.55
C SER A 83 11.83 -10.19 2.60
N ARG A 84 10.55 -10.53 2.66
CA ARG A 84 9.91 -11.44 1.70
C ARG A 84 9.78 -10.78 0.33
N HIS A 85 9.38 -9.50 0.32
CA HIS A 85 9.16 -8.70 -0.88
C HIS A 85 10.17 -7.56 -0.94
N ALA A 86 10.48 -7.11 -2.15
CA ALA A 86 11.23 -5.88 -2.34
C ALA A 86 10.32 -4.68 -2.00
N PHE A 87 10.92 -3.57 -1.59
CA PHE A 87 10.31 -2.24 -1.59
C PHE A 87 10.60 -1.58 -2.94
N ILE A 88 9.71 -0.70 -3.38
CA ILE A 88 9.93 0.09 -4.60
C ILE A 88 10.04 1.56 -4.23
N GLU A 89 11.03 2.23 -4.79
CA GLU A 89 11.23 3.66 -4.66
C GLU A 89 11.05 4.29 -6.04
N ILE A 90 10.19 5.32 -6.13
CA ILE A 90 9.81 6.00 -7.36
C ILE A 90 9.91 7.51 -7.12
N VAL A 91 10.57 8.22 -8.04
CA VAL A 91 10.62 9.68 -8.05
C VAL A 91 10.10 10.16 -9.40
N PRO A 92 8.88 10.70 -9.50
CA PRO A 92 8.37 11.28 -10.72
C PRO A 92 9.15 12.56 -11.08
N ALA A 93 9.41 12.76 -12.37
CA ALA A 93 10.16 13.92 -12.85
C ALA A 93 9.40 15.23 -12.56
N GLY A 94 10.13 16.24 -12.08
CA GLY A 94 9.58 17.56 -11.81
C GLY A 94 8.65 17.66 -10.61
N LEU A 95 8.52 16.59 -9.81
CA LEU A 95 7.75 16.57 -8.58
C LEU A 95 8.67 16.36 -7.37
N PRO A 96 8.40 17.03 -6.23
CA PRO A 96 9.27 16.93 -5.07
C PRO A 96 9.08 15.63 -4.29
N TRP A 97 8.12 14.79 -4.67
CA TRP A 97 7.72 13.63 -3.89
C TRP A 97 8.50 12.37 -4.26
N ARG A 98 9.02 11.71 -3.25
CA ARG A 98 9.55 10.35 -3.32
C ARG A 98 8.49 9.37 -2.84
N ILE A 99 8.12 8.42 -3.66
CA ILE A 99 7.10 7.42 -3.36
C ILE A 99 7.80 6.12 -3.00
N VAL A 100 7.55 5.59 -1.81
CA VAL A 100 8.07 4.31 -1.36
C VAL A 100 6.91 3.34 -1.24
N GLY A 101 6.80 2.43 -2.21
CA GLY A 101 5.81 1.38 -2.23
C GLY A 101 6.21 0.21 -1.32
N VAL A 102 5.27 -0.28 -0.54
CA VAL A 102 5.47 -1.31 0.47
C VAL A 102 4.44 -2.43 0.31
N HIS A 103 4.87 -3.68 0.47
CA HIS A 103 4.00 -4.82 0.70
C HIS A 103 4.66 -5.73 1.72
N LEU A 104 4.15 -5.73 2.95
CA LEU A 104 4.72 -6.54 4.03
C LEU A 104 4.13 -7.96 4.03
N SER A 105 4.81 -8.86 4.73
CA SER A 105 4.40 -10.26 4.82
C SER A 105 2.99 -10.41 5.35
N ALA A 106 2.14 -11.12 4.59
CA ALA A 106 0.77 -11.45 4.98
C ALA A 106 0.70 -12.46 6.14
N VAL A 107 -0.50 -12.68 6.67
CA VAL A 107 -0.88 -13.59 7.77
C VAL A 107 -0.77 -12.96 9.17
N HIS A 108 -1.87 -13.02 9.92
CA HIS A 108 -1.98 -12.50 11.28
C HIS A 108 -1.54 -13.54 12.31
N ALA A 109 -0.20 -13.71 12.49
CA ALA A 109 0.39 -14.53 13.53
C ALA A 109 1.50 -13.75 14.26
N ALA A 110 1.83 -14.15 15.49
CA ALA A 110 2.85 -13.45 16.30
C ALA A 110 4.21 -13.38 15.59
N TRP A 111 4.63 -14.46 14.95
CA TRP A 111 5.89 -14.54 14.21
C TRP A 111 5.92 -13.66 12.97
N THR A 112 4.78 -13.48 12.26
CA THR A 112 4.69 -12.62 11.09
C THR A 112 4.68 -11.14 11.48
N GLU A 113 4.16 -10.79 12.64
CA GLU A 113 4.28 -9.43 13.17
C GLU A 113 5.74 -9.07 13.47
N GLU A 114 6.50 -9.95 14.11
CA GLU A 114 7.93 -9.73 14.32
C GLU A 114 8.68 -9.62 12.98
N ARG A 115 8.35 -10.47 12.00
CA ARG A 115 8.92 -10.39 10.66
C ARG A 115 8.61 -9.04 10.00
N ARG A 116 7.35 -8.58 10.02
CA ARG A 116 6.96 -7.25 9.49
C ARG A 116 7.74 -6.12 10.15
N ARG A 117 7.97 -6.21 11.47
CA ARG A 117 8.80 -5.23 12.19
C ARG A 117 10.23 -5.19 11.68
N TYR A 118 10.85 -6.35 11.42
CA TYR A 118 12.19 -6.40 10.83
C TYR A 118 12.20 -5.86 9.40
N GLU A 119 11.22 -6.24 8.58
CA GLU A 119 11.05 -5.74 7.21
C GLU A 119 10.91 -4.20 7.21
N LEU A 120 10.02 -3.66 8.05
CA LEU A 120 9.83 -2.23 8.21
C LEU A 120 11.08 -1.51 8.69
N ARG A 121 11.77 -2.03 9.71
CA ARG A 121 13.01 -1.44 10.22
C ARG A 121 14.08 -1.37 9.13
N ALA A 122 14.23 -2.42 8.34
CA ALA A 122 15.16 -2.45 7.23
C ALA A 122 14.79 -1.42 6.14
N LEU A 123 13.49 -1.23 5.87
CA LEU A 123 13.00 -0.18 4.99
C LEU A 123 13.33 1.22 5.53
N LEU A 124 12.96 1.51 6.78
CA LEU A 124 13.19 2.83 7.39
C LEU A 124 14.68 3.20 7.40
N LEU A 125 15.56 2.23 7.69
CA LEU A 125 17.02 2.43 7.58
C LEU A 125 17.45 2.72 6.13
N ALA A 126 16.88 2.02 5.14
CA ALA A 126 17.22 2.21 3.74
C ALA A 126 16.82 3.58 3.20
N ILE A 127 15.74 4.17 3.71
CA ILE A 127 15.26 5.50 3.32
C ILE A 127 15.74 6.63 4.24
N GLN A 128 16.49 6.32 5.29
CA GLN A 128 16.94 7.30 6.28
C GLN A 128 17.69 8.50 5.66
N GLN A 129 18.47 8.26 4.62
CA GLN A 129 19.16 9.32 3.87
C GLN A 129 18.24 10.33 3.18
N HIS A 130 16.95 9.99 3.01
CA HIS A 130 15.94 10.81 2.33
C HIS A 130 14.91 11.42 3.27
N GLN A 131 15.09 11.27 4.59
CA GLN A 131 14.10 11.70 5.60
C GLN A 131 13.80 13.20 5.61
N HIS A 132 14.69 14.03 5.07
CA HIS A 132 14.52 15.49 5.07
C HIS A 132 13.73 16.01 3.86
N GLY A 133 13.45 15.18 2.87
CA GLY A 133 12.65 15.53 1.69
C GLY A 133 11.21 15.04 1.79
N PRO A 134 10.30 15.60 0.98
CA PRO A 134 8.93 15.10 0.90
C PRO A 134 8.92 13.65 0.39
N HIS A 135 8.39 12.75 1.18
CA HIS A 135 8.22 11.36 0.78
C HIS A 135 6.99 10.74 1.39
N VAL A 136 6.55 9.63 0.81
CA VAL A 136 5.38 8.88 1.25
C VAL A 136 5.70 7.39 1.28
N LEU A 137 5.29 6.71 2.36
CA LEU A 137 5.24 5.26 2.45
C LEU A 137 3.82 4.83 2.16
N VAL A 138 3.62 3.99 1.15
CA VAL A 138 2.27 3.62 0.72
C VAL A 138 2.20 2.15 0.34
N GLY A 139 1.11 1.48 0.70
CA GLY A 139 0.86 0.10 0.29
C GLY A 139 0.14 -0.73 1.33
N ASP A 140 0.17 -2.03 1.10
CA ASP A 140 -0.40 -3.05 1.98
C ASP A 140 0.62 -3.45 3.06
N LEU A 141 0.35 -3.06 4.29
CA LEU A 141 1.20 -3.40 5.44
C LEU A 141 0.76 -4.70 6.14
N ASN A 142 -0.36 -5.29 5.74
CA ASN A 142 -0.87 -6.56 6.25
C ASN A 142 -1.00 -6.62 7.78
N THR A 143 -1.25 -5.48 8.43
CA THR A 143 -1.41 -5.37 9.89
C THR A 143 -2.29 -4.19 10.25
N LEU A 144 -2.80 -4.16 11.48
CA LEU A 144 -3.70 -3.11 11.97
C LEU A 144 -2.95 -1.99 12.68
N ALA A 145 -3.52 -0.78 12.63
CA ALA A 145 -3.02 0.36 13.37
C ALA A 145 -3.43 0.29 14.86
N PRO A 146 -2.69 0.96 15.77
CA PRO A 146 -3.09 1.11 17.16
C PRO A 146 -4.51 1.65 17.29
N GLY A 147 -5.30 1.01 18.16
CA GLY A 147 -6.70 1.38 18.38
C GLY A 147 -7.70 0.79 17.38
N GLU A 148 -7.26 0.17 16.30
CA GLU A 148 -8.16 -0.55 15.39
C GLU A 148 -8.51 -1.92 15.96
N LEU A 149 -9.78 -2.27 15.84
CA LEU A 149 -10.33 -3.54 16.35
C LEU A 149 -10.48 -4.53 15.21
N LEU A 150 -10.16 -5.79 15.50
CA LEU A 150 -10.44 -6.90 14.61
C LEU A 150 -11.64 -7.67 15.17
N ASP A 151 -12.69 -7.76 14.39
CA ASP A 151 -13.80 -8.66 14.71
C ASP A 151 -13.41 -10.09 14.35
N PHE A 152 -13.02 -10.85 15.37
CA PHE A 152 -12.59 -12.25 15.20
C PHE A 152 -13.69 -13.16 14.64
N THR A 153 -14.96 -12.80 14.82
CA THR A 153 -16.09 -13.62 14.34
C THR A 153 -16.16 -13.66 12.82
N ARG A 154 -15.68 -12.59 12.16
CA ARG A 154 -15.63 -12.46 10.69
C ARG A 154 -14.44 -13.18 10.04
N LEU A 155 -13.45 -13.59 10.83
CA LEU A 155 -12.30 -14.32 10.30
C LEU A 155 -12.69 -15.76 9.92
N PRO A 156 -12.15 -16.29 8.80
CA PRO A 156 -12.20 -17.70 8.49
C PRO A 156 -11.67 -18.55 9.65
N GLY A 157 -12.27 -19.74 9.89
CA GLY A 157 -11.95 -20.58 11.04
C GLY A 157 -10.45 -20.87 11.22
N ARG A 158 -9.73 -21.12 10.13
CA ARG A 158 -8.26 -21.30 10.14
C ARG A 158 -7.51 -20.08 10.65
N LEU A 159 -7.95 -18.87 10.31
CA LEU A 159 -7.32 -17.63 10.78
C LEU A 159 -7.69 -17.35 12.24
N ARG A 160 -8.91 -17.65 12.68
CA ARG A 160 -9.30 -17.59 14.09
C ARG A 160 -8.41 -18.50 14.94
N ALA A 161 -8.17 -19.73 14.48
CA ALA A 161 -7.29 -20.65 15.17
C ALA A 161 -5.85 -20.11 15.28
N LEU A 162 -5.30 -19.52 14.22
CA LEU A 162 -3.98 -18.90 14.24
C LEU A 162 -3.89 -17.71 15.20
N VAL A 163 -4.90 -16.85 15.23
CA VAL A 163 -4.96 -15.73 16.17
C VAL A 163 -5.05 -16.24 17.60
N TRP A 164 -5.88 -17.26 17.85
CA TRP A 164 -6.00 -17.89 19.18
C TRP A 164 -4.66 -18.51 19.63
N LEU A 165 -3.99 -19.27 18.77
CA LEU A 165 -2.66 -19.85 19.03
C LEU A 165 -1.59 -18.77 19.26
N SER A 166 -1.79 -17.57 18.71
CA SER A 166 -0.90 -16.41 18.90
C SER A 166 -1.21 -15.60 20.17
N GLY A 167 -2.08 -16.13 21.07
CA GLY A 167 -2.46 -15.52 22.34
C GLY A 167 -3.68 -14.61 22.27
N GLY A 168 -4.51 -14.67 21.21
CA GLY A 168 -5.79 -13.96 21.09
C GLY A 168 -5.69 -12.44 21.06
N ARG A 169 -4.50 -11.87 20.85
CA ARG A 169 -4.26 -10.44 20.91
C ARG A 169 -3.84 -9.89 19.55
N ILE A 170 -4.44 -8.78 19.18
CA ILE A 170 -3.99 -7.97 18.04
C ILE A 170 -2.66 -7.31 18.44
N ARG A 171 -1.71 -7.31 17.52
CA ARG A 171 -0.41 -6.70 17.72
C ARG A 171 -0.23 -5.59 16.70
N TRP A 172 -0.09 -4.36 17.18
CA TRP A 172 0.05 -3.15 16.36
C TRP A 172 1.50 -2.66 16.22
N LYS A 173 2.45 -3.48 16.64
CA LYS A 173 3.86 -3.07 16.78
C LYS A 173 4.49 -2.59 15.48
N THR A 174 4.05 -3.13 14.34
CA THR A 174 4.55 -2.71 13.03
C THR A 174 4.13 -1.27 12.72
N ILE A 175 2.83 -0.96 12.81
CA ILE A 175 2.34 0.41 12.56
C ILE A 175 2.84 1.36 13.65
N GLN A 176 2.85 0.94 14.92
CA GLN A 176 3.44 1.76 15.99
C GLN A 176 4.89 2.14 15.66
N GLY A 177 5.69 1.22 15.11
CA GLY A 177 7.07 1.51 14.69
C GLY A 177 7.18 2.55 13.57
N VAL A 178 6.19 2.65 12.65
CA VAL A 178 6.13 3.74 11.66
C VAL A 178 5.85 5.07 12.35
N LEU A 179 4.87 5.08 13.26
CA LEU A 179 4.49 6.30 14.01
C LEU A 179 5.63 6.79 14.90
N ASP A 180 6.32 5.87 15.61
CA ASP A 180 7.48 6.18 16.45
C ASP A 180 8.68 6.71 15.65
N ALA A 181 8.77 6.35 14.36
CA ALA A 181 9.78 6.90 13.44
C ALA A 181 9.44 8.31 12.91
N GLY A 182 8.37 8.94 13.42
CA GLY A 182 7.99 10.31 13.08
C GLY A 182 7.07 10.45 11.87
N TYR A 183 6.45 9.35 11.44
CA TYR A 183 5.44 9.37 10.38
C TYR A 183 4.03 9.56 10.95
N VAL A 184 3.15 10.04 10.10
CA VAL A 184 1.71 10.20 10.38
C VAL A 184 0.93 9.39 9.36
N ASP A 185 -0.09 8.67 9.82
CA ASP A 185 -1.10 8.03 8.99
C ASP A 185 -2.01 9.13 8.40
N ALA A 186 -1.80 9.42 7.12
CA ALA A 186 -2.49 10.52 6.45
C ALA A 186 -4.00 10.30 6.36
N PHE A 187 -4.45 9.04 6.17
CA PHE A 187 -5.89 8.76 6.17
C PHE A 187 -6.50 9.09 7.53
N ARG A 188 -5.91 8.59 8.61
CA ARG A 188 -6.46 8.80 9.97
C ARG A 188 -6.37 10.26 10.40
N ALA A 189 -5.31 10.98 10.01
CA ALA A 189 -5.15 12.39 10.31
C ALA A 189 -6.19 13.29 9.61
N LEU A 190 -6.54 12.97 8.36
CA LEU A 190 -7.49 13.74 7.56
C LEU A 190 -8.95 13.28 7.74
N GLN A 191 -9.17 12.04 8.17
CA GLN A 191 -10.47 11.39 8.29
C GLN A 191 -10.59 10.67 9.65
N PRO A 192 -10.52 11.40 10.78
CA PRO A 192 -10.45 10.80 12.12
C PRO A 192 -11.67 9.94 12.46
N ASP A 193 -12.85 10.31 11.96
CA ASP A 193 -14.11 9.67 12.28
C ASP A 193 -14.51 8.55 11.31
N LEU A 194 -13.81 8.43 10.18
CA LEU A 194 -14.11 7.38 9.19
C LEU A 194 -13.37 6.09 9.52
N VAL A 195 -14.06 4.98 9.40
CA VAL A 195 -13.49 3.65 9.67
C VAL A 195 -12.37 3.31 8.69
N GLY A 196 -12.58 3.51 7.39
CA GLY A 196 -11.56 3.37 6.35
C GLY A 196 -11.13 1.95 6.06
N HIS A 197 -12.00 0.96 6.25
CA HIS A 197 -11.70 -0.44 5.94
C HIS A 197 -11.33 -0.62 4.45
N THR A 198 -10.26 -1.35 4.20
CA THR A 198 -9.77 -1.64 2.85
C THR A 198 -9.93 -3.10 2.46
N PHE A 199 -10.22 -4.00 3.40
CA PHE A 199 -10.27 -5.44 3.16
C PHE A 199 -11.35 -6.15 4.01
N PRO A 200 -11.96 -7.26 3.53
CA PRO A 200 -12.07 -7.58 2.12
C PRO A 200 -13.22 -6.80 1.45
N THR A 201 -13.17 -6.63 0.12
CA THR A 201 -14.16 -5.78 -0.60
C THR A 201 -15.60 -6.25 -0.50
N TRP A 202 -15.85 -7.55 -0.29
CA TRP A 202 -17.21 -8.12 -0.13
C TRP A 202 -17.78 -8.00 1.28
N ASP A 203 -16.95 -7.81 2.31
CA ASP A 203 -17.33 -7.58 3.72
C ASP A 203 -16.25 -6.76 4.43
N PRO A 204 -16.16 -5.44 4.16
CA PRO A 204 -15.08 -4.60 4.67
C PRO A 204 -15.11 -4.51 6.20
N HIS A 205 -14.04 -4.99 6.87
CA HIS A 205 -13.95 -4.99 8.32
C HIS A 205 -12.54 -4.80 8.89
N VAL A 206 -11.52 -4.64 8.02
CA VAL A 206 -10.16 -4.32 8.42
C VAL A 206 -9.53 -3.31 7.47
N ARG A 207 -8.58 -2.53 7.98
CA ARG A 207 -7.73 -1.63 7.21
C ARG A 207 -6.31 -2.21 7.19
N LEU A 208 -5.82 -2.57 6.02
CA LEU A 208 -4.50 -3.16 5.79
C LEU A 208 -3.61 -2.27 4.93
N ASP A 209 -4.24 -1.35 4.20
CA ASP A 209 -3.59 -0.44 3.28
C ASP A 209 -3.43 0.93 3.92
N TYR A 210 -2.25 1.51 3.80
CA TYR A 210 -1.87 2.74 4.50
C TYR A 210 -1.10 3.68 3.59
N LEU A 211 -1.18 4.97 3.95
CA LEU A 211 -0.33 6.02 3.42
C LEU A 211 0.23 6.83 4.60
N PHE A 212 1.53 6.79 4.75
CA PHE A 212 2.24 7.53 5.78
C PHE A 212 3.12 8.60 5.15
N VAL A 213 3.15 9.76 5.77
CA VAL A 213 4.07 10.85 5.45
C VAL A 213 4.85 11.27 6.68
N PRO A 214 6.07 11.81 6.56
CA PRO A 214 6.72 12.48 7.68
C PRO A 214 5.81 13.56 8.27
N LYS A 215 5.80 13.70 9.57
CA LYS A 215 4.94 14.67 10.27
C LYS A 215 4.98 16.09 9.67
N PRO A 216 6.15 16.66 9.29
CA PRO A 216 6.20 17.96 8.62
C PRO A 216 5.58 18.01 7.23
N CYS A 217 5.35 16.86 6.60
CA CYS A 217 4.76 16.79 5.26
C CYS A 217 3.24 16.63 5.26
N LEU A 218 2.60 16.47 6.43
CA LEU A 218 1.16 16.24 6.51
C LEU A 218 0.34 17.38 5.88
N GLU A 219 0.73 18.63 6.08
CA GLU A 219 0.06 19.81 5.52
C GLU A 219 0.07 19.84 3.98
N ARG A 220 0.96 19.07 3.37
CA ARG A 220 1.05 18.90 1.91
C ARG A 220 0.15 17.79 1.38
N VAL A 221 -0.56 17.06 2.24
CA VAL A 221 -1.54 16.05 1.85
C VAL A 221 -2.92 16.68 1.92
N SER A 222 -3.47 17.04 0.78
CA SER A 222 -4.80 17.66 0.72
C SER A 222 -5.95 16.65 0.78
N ARG A 223 -5.68 15.38 0.42
CA ARG A 223 -6.66 14.31 0.41
C ARG A 223 -6.00 12.96 0.67
N CYS A 224 -6.63 12.12 1.49
CA CYS A 224 -6.32 10.70 1.62
C CYS A 224 -7.61 9.96 1.95
N GLN A 225 -8.00 9.00 1.10
CA GLN A 225 -9.27 8.28 1.29
C GLN A 225 -9.24 6.89 0.67
N VAL A 226 -10.10 6.01 1.18
CA VAL A 226 -10.44 4.74 0.52
C VAL A 226 -11.24 5.07 -0.74
N PHE A 227 -10.76 4.57 -1.88
CA PHE A 227 -11.41 4.82 -3.16
C PHE A 227 -12.39 3.69 -3.49
N SER A 228 -13.61 4.06 -3.84
CA SER A 228 -14.65 3.12 -4.24
C SER A 228 -15.10 3.41 -5.68
N ALA A 229 -15.17 2.37 -6.48
CA ALA A 229 -15.75 2.34 -7.81
C ALA A 229 -16.57 1.06 -7.93
N ASN A 230 -17.49 1.01 -8.90
CA ASN A 230 -18.40 -0.14 -9.07
C ASN A 230 -17.62 -1.46 -9.28
N GLU A 231 -16.53 -1.40 -10.03
CA GLU A 231 -15.72 -2.53 -10.45
C GLU A 231 -14.74 -3.05 -9.39
N VAL A 232 -14.57 -2.33 -8.25
CA VAL A 232 -13.56 -2.67 -7.23
C VAL A 232 -13.75 -4.09 -6.71
N ARG A 233 -15.01 -4.53 -6.48
CA ARG A 233 -15.32 -5.87 -5.95
C ARG A 233 -14.98 -7.00 -6.92
N GLU A 234 -15.05 -6.72 -8.23
CA GLU A 234 -14.68 -7.67 -9.30
C GLU A 234 -13.16 -7.64 -9.53
N ALA A 235 -12.56 -6.47 -9.34
CA ALA A 235 -11.15 -6.23 -9.60
C ALA A 235 -10.23 -6.81 -8.53
N SER A 236 -10.56 -6.65 -7.23
CA SER A 236 -9.70 -7.12 -6.13
C SER A 236 -10.49 -7.38 -4.85
N ASP A 237 -9.83 -8.05 -3.91
CA ASP A 237 -10.27 -8.18 -2.52
C ASP A 237 -9.87 -6.98 -1.64
N HIS A 238 -9.09 -6.04 -2.16
CA HIS A 238 -8.75 -4.77 -1.50
C HIS A 238 -9.45 -3.59 -2.16
N PHE A 239 -9.88 -2.62 -1.36
CA PHE A 239 -10.16 -1.27 -1.82
C PHE A 239 -8.85 -0.49 -1.96
N PRO A 240 -8.65 0.26 -3.06
CA PRO A 240 -7.47 1.10 -3.19
C PRO A 240 -7.53 2.33 -2.28
N LEU A 241 -6.34 2.87 -1.94
CA LEU A 241 -6.19 4.19 -1.35
C LEU A 241 -5.82 5.21 -2.41
N ILE A 242 -6.43 6.40 -2.36
CA ILE A 242 -6.07 7.53 -3.19
C ILE A 242 -5.66 8.72 -2.33
N ALA A 243 -4.60 9.42 -2.75
CA ALA A 243 -4.13 10.63 -2.10
C ALA A 243 -3.80 11.73 -3.10
N GLU A 244 -3.91 12.98 -2.65
CA GLU A 244 -3.48 14.19 -3.38
C GLU A 244 -2.38 14.88 -2.56
N LEU A 245 -1.20 15.00 -3.16
CA LEU A 245 0.04 15.49 -2.57
C LEU A 245 0.49 16.77 -3.28
N ASN A 246 0.66 17.87 -2.52
CA ASN A 246 1.01 19.21 -3.01
C ASN A 246 2.50 19.52 -2.92
#